data_730f7551673be48f59f29a0343cbbde2
#
_entry.id   730f7551673be48f59f29a0343cbbde2
#
_cell.length_a   1.000
_cell.length_b   1.000
_cell.length_c   1.000
_cell.angle_alpha   90.00
_cell.angle_beta   90.00
_cell.angle_gamma   90.00
#
_symmetry.space_group_name_H-M   'P 1'
#
loop_
_entity.id
_entity.type
_entity.pdbx_description
1 polymer ?
#
loop_
_entity_poly.entity_id
_entity_poly.type
_entity_poly.pdbx_seq_one_letter_code
_entity_poly.pdbx_strand_id
1 'polypeptide(L)'
;MHQRTLGGNGLTVSEIGLGCMSLTGAYGSTSDIPREDAIAVIRRAVELGVTFFDTAEVYGPFANEEIVGEALEPMRDQVRIATKFGFAFAENGVEGGGVCSRPESIRRAVDNSLRRLRTDRIDLYYQHRVDTTVPIEDVAGTVAELIDAGKVLNFGLSEAAAGTVRRAHGVQPVAAVQSEYSMWWRDRENDVIPVLVDCGIGMVPYSPLGKGFLTGTINTTT
;
A
#
# COMPACT_ATOMS: atom_id res chain seq x y z
N MET A 1 -11.86 -11.04 -14.14
CA MET A 1 -11.14 -9.73 -14.20
C MET A 1 -9.79 -9.98 -14.85
N HIS A 2 -9.26 -9.05 -15.67
CA HIS A 2 -7.95 -9.20 -16.28
C HIS A 2 -6.85 -9.10 -15.23
N GLN A 3 -5.71 -9.75 -15.52
CA GLN A 3 -4.54 -9.73 -14.66
C GLN A 3 -3.48 -8.79 -15.24
N ARG A 4 -2.71 -8.16 -14.37
CA ARG A 4 -1.55 -7.32 -14.72
C ARG A 4 -0.35 -7.74 -13.91
N THR A 5 0.82 -7.70 -14.52
CA THR A 5 2.09 -7.91 -13.83
C THR A 5 2.62 -6.56 -13.38
N LEU A 6 2.92 -6.42 -12.10
CA LEU A 6 3.55 -5.23 -11.54
C LEU A 6 5.07 -5.43 -11.54
N GLY A 7 5.75 -4.57 -12.31
CA GLY A 7 7.20 -4.57 -12.40
C GLY A 7 7.81 -5.84 -12.99
N GLY A 8 9.14 -5.91 -12.97
CA GLY A 8 9.93 -7.03 -13.51
C GLY A 8 9.94 -8.28 -12.62
N ASN A 9 9.44 -8.19 -11.38
CA ASN A 9 9.51 -9.27 -10.38
C ASN A 9 8.39 -10.33 -10.50
N GLY A 10 7.49 -10.18 -11.48
CA GLY A 10 6.44 -11.16 -11.74
C GLY A 10 5.24 -11.12 -10.78
N LEU A 11 5.11 -10.09 -9.95
CA LEU A 11 3.94 -9.92 -9.10
C LEU A 11 2.68 -9.70 -9.94
N THR A 12 1.84 -10.73 -10.02
CA THR A 12 0.60 -10.69 -10.80
C THR A 12 -0.59 -10.35 -9.89
N VAL A 13 -1.37 -9.36 -10.31
CA VAL A 13 -2.53 -8.83 -9.59
C VAL A 13 -3.71 -8.61 -10.54
N SER A 14 -4.93 -8.51 -10.03
CA SER A 14 -6.06 -8.02 -10.82
C SER A 14 -5.80 -6.56 -11.25
N GLU A 15 -6.25 -6.19 -12.44
CA GLU A 15 -6.08 -4.84 -13.01
C GLU A 15 -6.74 -3.73 -12.17
N ILE A 16 -7.75 -4.09 -11.37
CA ILE A 16 -8.36 -3.23 -10.35
C ILE A 16 -8.05 -3.84 -8.99
N GLY A 17 -7.47 -3.04 -8.10
CA GLY A 17 -7.27 -3.37 -6.69
C GLY A 17 -8.29 -2.69 -5.79
N LEU A 18 -8.57 -3.26 -4.64
CA LEU A 18 -9.37 -2.64 -3.60
C LEU A 18 -8.48 -1.91 -2.59
N GLY A 19 -8.58 -0.56 -2.56
CA GLY A 19 -8.03 0.24 -1.46
C GLY A 19 -8.95 0.17 -0.24
N CYS A 20 -8.42 -0.34 0.88
CA CYS A 20 -9.21 -0.60 2.08
C CYS A 20 -9.30 0.59 3.04
N MET A 21 -8.60 1.71 2.77
CA MET A 21 -8.47 2.85 3.68
C MET A 21 -9.84 3.37 4.19
N SER A 22 -10.82 3.49 3.31
CA SER A 22 -12.14 4.02 3.66
C SER A 22 -13.01 3.08 4.49
N LEU A 23 -12.58 1.82 4.69
CA LEU A 23 -13.32 0.86 5.52
C LEU A 23 -13.19 1.14 7.02
N THR A 24 -12.29 2.02 7.45
CA THR A 24 -12.08 2.41 8.85
C THR A 24 -12.09 3.93 9.04
N GLY A 25 -12.98 4.63 8.36
CA GLY A 25 -13.12 6.07 8.47
C GLY A 25 -11.96 6.84 7.81
N ALA A 26 -12.19 7.34 6.61
CA ALA A 26 -11.23 8.16 5.89
C ALA A 26 -11.95 9.34 5.21
N TYR A 27 -11.19 10.34 4.80
CA TYR A 27 -11.69 11.52 4.09
C TYR A 27 -12.79 12.31 4.82
N GLY A 28 -12.70 12.38 6.17
CA GLY A 28 -13.66 13.14 6.96
C GLY A 28 -15.01 12.45 7.19
N SER A 29 -15.15 11.19 6.81
CA SER A 29 -16.29 10.38 7.23
C SER A 29 -16.20 10.15 8.73
N THR A 30 -17.23 10.63 9.47
CA THR A 30 -17.37 10.43 10.91
C THR A 30 -18.08 9.11 11.25
N SER A 31 -18.56 8.39 10.24
CA SER A 31 -19.23 7.10 10.43
C SER A 31 -18.27 5.98 10.09
N ASP A 32 -17.82 5.25 11.10
CA ASP A 32 -17.15 3.98 10.90
C ASP A 32 -18.12 3.02 10.20
N ILE A 33 -17.64 2.40 9.12
CA ILE A 33 -18.36 1.29 8.51
C ILE A 33 -18.37 0.14 9.55
N PRO A 34 -19.52 -0.47 9.85
CA PRO A 34 -19.56 -1.63 10.72
C PRO A 34 -18.56 -2.69 10.26
N ARG A 35 -17.82 -3.28 11.19
CA ARG A 35 -16.77 -4.27 10.88
C ARG A 35 -17.26 -5.39 9.95
N GLU A 36 -18.48 -5.86 10.21
CA GLU A 36 -19.11 -6.92 9.40
C GLU A 36 -19.34 -6.49 7.96
N ASP A 37 -19.77 -5.25 7.74
CA ASP A 37 -19.98 -4.70 6.42
C ASP A 37 -18.65 -4.51 5.67
N ALA A 38 -17.61 -4.06 6.36
CA ALA A 38 -16.27 -3.94 5.79
C ALA A 38 -15.72 -5.31 5.34
N ILE A 39 -15.88 -6.34 6.16
CA ILE A 39 -15.51 -7.72 5.83
C ILE A 39 -16.33 -8.23 4.63
N ALA A 40 -17.64 -7.96 4.60
CA ALA A 40 -18.50 -8.36 3.50
C ALA A 40 -18.08 -7.70 2.17
N VAL A 41 -17.71 -6.41 2.19
CA VAL A 41 -17.20 -5.69 1.01
C VAL A 41 -15.92 -6.35 0.49
N ILE A 42 -14.95 -6.65 1.37
CA ILE A 42 -13.69 -7.30 0.97
C ILE A 42 -13.97 -8.67 0.34
N ARG A 43 -14.77 -9.50 0.98
CA ARG A 43 -15.13 -10.84 0.47
C ARG A 43 -15.87 -10.76 -0.85
N ARG A 44 -16.79 -9.81 -0.98
CA ARG A 44 -17.50 -9.58 -2.23
C ARG A 44 -16.57 -9.15 -3.36
N ALA A 45 -15.55 -8.35 -3.08
CA ALA A 45 -14.53 -8.00 -4.06
C ALA A 45 -13.78 -9.24 -4.59
N VAL A 46 -13.42 -10.19 -3.70
CA VAL A 46 -12.80 -11.46 -4.11
C VAL A 46 -13.73 -12.25 -5.03
N GLU A 47 -15.01 -12.40 -4.70
CA GLU A 47 -16.01 -13.08 -5.53
C GLU A 47 -16.13 -12.46 -6.93
N LEU A 48 -15.93 -11.13 -7.05
CA LEU A 48 -15.93 -10.40 -8.31
C LEU A 48 -14.59 -10.50 -9.07
N GLY A 49 -13.62 -11.22 -8.53
CA GLY A 49 -12.31 -11.49 -9.15
C GLY A 49 -11.23 -10.45 -8.84
N VAL A 50 -11.41 -9.60 -7.83
CA VAL A 50 -10.34 -8.75 -7.29
C VAL A 50 -9.36 -9.65 -6.53
N THR A 51 -8.09 -9.56 -6.88
CA THR A 51 -7.01 -10.29 -6.20
C THR A 51 -6.01 -9.39 -5.50
N PHE A 52 -6.12 -8.08 -5.62
CA PHE A 52 -5.20 -7.11 -5.04
C PHE A 52 -5.89 -6.22 -4.00
N PHE A 53 -5.42 -6.29 -2.76
CA PHE A 53 -5.98 -5.57 -1.61
C PHE A 53 -4.90 -4.71 -0.98
N ASP A 54 -5.18 -3.41 -0.82
CA ASP A 54 -4.23 -2.41 -0.33
C ASP A 54 -4.70 -1.85 1.01
N THR A 55 -3.86 -1.99 2.03
CA THR A 55 -4.08 -1.44 3.38
C THR A 55 -2.83 -0.70 3.87
N ALA A 56 -2.77 -0.30 5.12
CA ALA A 56 -1.60 0.25 5.81
C ALA A 56 -1.78 0.18 7.32
N GLU A 57 -0.64 0.13 8.06
CA GLU A 57 -0.64 0.16 9.52
C GLU A 57 -1.31 1.42 10.10
N VAL A 58 -1.22 2.56 9.39
CA VAL A 58 -1.80 3.84 9.84
C VAL A 58 -3.30 3.93 9.65
N TYR A 59 -3.92 3.03 8.88
CA TYR A 59 -5.36 3.10 8.62
C TYR A 59 -6.17 2.63 9.84
N GLY A 60 -6.96 3.55 10.42
CA GLY A 60 -7.81 3.35 11.58
C GLY A 60 -7.10 2.98 12.90
N PRO A 61 -5.97 3.58 13.31
CA PRO A 61 -4.66 2.96 13.31
C PRO A 61 -4.73 1.47 13.68
N PHE A 62 -4.13 0.64 12.85
CA PHE A 62 -4.05 -0.83 12.94
C PHE A 62 -5.35 -1.60 12.65
N ALA A 63 -6.52 -1.04 12.98
CA ALA A 63 -7.82 -1.72 12.86
C ALA A 63 -8.13 -2.15 11.41
N ASN A 64 -7.63 -1.41 10.41
CA ASN A 64 -7.83 -1.74 9.01
C ASN A 64 -7.13 -3.05 8.64
N GLU A 65 -5.87 -3.24 9.03
CA GLU A 65 -5.15 -4.50 8.80
C GLU A 65 -5.82 -5.69 9.49
N GLU A 66 -6.41 -5.49 10.68
CA GLU A 66 -7.15 -6.55 11.37
C GLU A 66 -8.41 -6.98 10.61
N ILE A 67 -9.15 -6.01 10.04
CA ILE A 67 -10.33 -6.27 9.21
C ILE A 67 -9.93 -6.99 7.93
N VAL A 68 -8.88 -6.51 7.24
CA VAL A 68 -8.36 -7.14 6.02
C VAL A 68 -7.88 -8.56 6.30
N GLY A 69 -7.14 -8.75 7.40
CA GLY A 69 -6.67 -10.07 7.83
C GLY A 69 -7.82 -11.04 8.06
N GLU A 70 -8.83 -10.66 8.85
CA GLU A 70 -9.99 -11.50 9.13
C GLU A 70 -10.80 -11.84 7.86
N ALA A 71 -10.93 -10.87 6.96
CA ALA A 71 -11.67 -11.09 5.72
C ALA A 71 -10.96 -12.06 4.78
N LEU A 72 -9.63 -11.96 4.64
CA LEU A 72 -8.84 -12.64 3.63
C LEU A 72 -8.13 -13.92 4.11
N GLU A 73 -8.03 -14.15 5.42
CA GLU A 73 -7.42 -15.37 5.98
C GLU A 73 -7.90 -16.67 5.31
N PRO A 74 -9.24 -16.89 5.09
CA PRO A 74 -9.71 -18.13 4.47
C PRO A 74 -9.34 -18.30 2.99
N MET A 75 -8.91 -17.23 2.32
CA MET A 75 -8.60 -17.20 0.90
C MET A 75 -7.22 -16.60 0.59
N ARG A 76 -6.32 -16.65 1.60
CA ARG A 76 -5.00 -16.00 1.55
C ARG A 76 -4.18 -16.31 0.30
N ASP A 77 -4.19 -17.53 -0.16
CA ASP A 77 -3.41 -17.97 -1.32
C ASP A 77 -4.00 -17.51 -2.67
N GLN A 78 -5.24 -17.06 -2.68
CA GLN A 78 -5.92 -16.57 -3.88
C GLN A 78 -5.70 -15.08 -4.12
N VAL A 79 -5.19 -14.35 -3.12
CA VAL A 79 -5.08 -12.89 -3.12
C VAL A 79 -3.65 -12.40 -2.92
N ARG A 80 -3.44 -11.12 -3.21
CA ARG A 80 -2.20 -10.38 -2.96
C ARG A 80 -2.52 -9.23 -2.01
N ILE A 81 -1.84 -9.20 -0.88
CA ILE A 81 -2.03 -8.17 0.14
C ILE A 81 -0.85 -7.21 0.08
N ALA A 82 -1.16 -5.93 -0.14
CA ALA A 82 -0.22 -4.84 0.03
C ALA A 82 -0.50 -4.13 1.35
N THR A 83 0.53 -3.85 2.12
CA THR A 83 0.46 -2.95 3.27
C THR A 83 1.66 -2.03 3.33
N LYS A 84 1.65 -1.06 4.25
CA LYS A 84 2.60 0.04 4.25
C LYS A 84 3.12 0.32 5.66
N PHE A 85 4.42 0.63 5.75
CA PHE A 85 5.12 1.06 6.97
C PHE A 85 5.60 2.51 6.84
N GLY A 86 6.07 3.05 7.94
CA GLY A 86 6.88 4.26 7.94
C GLY A 86 6.25 5.47 8.62
N PHE A 87 5.08 5.35 9.22
CA PHE A 87 4.59 6.36 10.15
C PHE A 87 5.11 6.10 11.58
N ALA A 88 5.29 7.19 12.32
CA ALA A 88 5.67 7.13 13.72
C ALA A 88 4.42 6.96 14.60
N PHE A 89 4.45 5.95 15.48
CA PHE A 89 3.41 5.73 16.48
C PHE A 89 3.97 5.98 17.87
N ALA A 90 3.19 6.65 18.73
CA ALA A 90 3.47 6.75 20.15
C ALA A 90 3.25 5.40 20.85
N GLU A 91 3.76 5.25 22.09
CA GLU A 91 3.64 3.99 22.85
C GLU A 91 2.19 3.52 23.07
N ASN A 92 1.23 4.44 23.05
CA ASN A 92 -0.20 4.13 23.13
C ASN A 92 -0.84 3.71 21.79
N GLY A 93 -0.06 3.55 20.74
CA GLY A 93 -0.53 3.16 19.41
C GLY A 93 -1.20 4.28 18.60
N VAL A 94 -1.26 5.49 19.13
CA VAL A 94 -1.75 6.67 18.38
C VAL A 94 -0.62 7.18 17.49
N GLU A 95 -0.97 7.68 16.29
CA GLU A 95 0.01 8.29 15.39
C GLU A 95 0.78 9.42 16.13
N GLY A 96 2.10 9.25 16.23
CA GLY A 96 2.97 10.16 16.97
C GLY A 96 3.34 11.43 16.19
N GLY A 97 2.76 11.59 14.98
CA GLY A 97 3.07 12.67 14.05
C GLY A 97 4.44 12.53 13.38
N GLY A 98 4.44 12.47 12.05
CA GLY A 98 5.63 12.31 11.23
C GLY A 98 5.90 10.88 10.76
N VAL A 99 7.10 10.68 10.23
CA VAL A 99 7.54 9.41 9.63
C VAL A 99 8.71 8.82 10.40
N CYS A 100 8.83 7.49 10.38
CA CYS A 100 9.95 6.76 10.95
C CYS A 100 10.24 5.50 10.13
N SER A 101 11.30 5.54 9.33
CA SER A 101 11.75 4.42 8.51
C SER A 101 13.09 3.85 8.97
N ARG A 102 13.41 3.92 10.27
CA ARG A 102 14.62 3.30 10.82
C ARG A 102 14.52 1.77 10.74
N PRO A 103 15.63 1.07 10.49
CA PRO A 103 15.64 -0.40 10.33
C PRO A 103 14.90 -1.15 11.44
N GLU A 104 15.10 -0.78 12.69
CA GLU A 104 14.42 -1.42 13.83
C GLU A 104 12.91 -1.17 13.83
N SER A 105 12.46 0.01 13.35
CA SER A 105 11.04 0.33 13.24
C SER A 105 10.39 -0.46 12.10
N ILE A 106 11.07 -0.61 10.96
CA ILE A 106 10.60 -1.41 9.82
C ILE A 106 10.42 -2.88 10.23
N ARG A 107 11.43 -3.47 10.92
CA ARG A 107 11.36 -4.86 11.38
C ARG A 107 10.23 -5.08 12.39
N ARG A 108 9.99 -4.14 13.30
CA ARG A 108 8.86 -4.20 14.23
C ARG A 108 7.51 -4.03 13.52
N ALA A 109 7.43 -3.11 12.55
CA ALA A 109 6.22 -2.86 11.79
C ALA A 109 5.77 -4.10 11.00
N VAL A 110 6.71 -4.78 10.30
CA VAL A 110 6.36 -5.98 9.52
C VAL A 110 5.81 -7.09 10.40
N ASP A 111 6.44 -7.37 11.56
CA ASP A 111 5.98 -8.42 12.48
C ASP A 111 4.57 -8.12 13.03
N ASN A 112 4.31 -6.84 13.31
CA ASN A 112 3.00 -6.39 13.74
C ASN A 112 1.95 -6.50 12.62
N SER A 113 2.30 -6.12 11.39
CA SER A 113 1.41 -6.23 10.22
C SER A 113 1.08 -7.69 9.89
N LEU A 114 2.06 -8.59 9.90
CA LEU A 114 1.85 -10.03 9.70
C LEU A 114 0.85 -10.60 10.72
N ARG A 115 0.98 -10.21 12.00
CA ARG A 115 0.07 -10.65 13.05
C ARG A 115 -1.35 -10.13 12.82
N ARG A 116 -1.53 -8.83 12.51
CA ARG A 116 -2.85 -8.23 12.25
C ARG A 116 -3.50 -8.78 11.00
N LEU A 117 -2.71 -8.98 9.95
CA LEU A 117 -3.16 -9.55 8.67
C LEU A 117 -3.38 -11.07 8.72
N ARG A 118 -3.06 -11.73 9.86
CA ARG A 118 -3.20 -13.18 10.08
C ARG A 118 -2.53 -14.00 8.97
N THR A 119 -1.32 -13.63 8.60
CA THR A 119 -0.57 -14.26 7.49
C THR A 119 0.91 -14.35 7.82
N ASP A 120 1.60 -15.25 7.16
CA ASP A 120 3.04 -15.45 7.26
C ASP A 120 3.86 -14.59 6.27
N ARG A 121 3.19 -13.95 5.30
CA ARG A 121 3.85 -13.17 4.25
C ARG A 121 3.03 -11.96 3.81
N ILE A 122 3.71 -10.91 3.39
CA ILE A 122 3.15 -9.72 2.73
C ILE A 122 3.58 -9.76 1.25
N ASP A 123 2.60 -9.69 0.33
CA ASP A 123 2.92 -9.78 -1.11
C ASP A 123 3.60 -8.52 -1.63
N LEU A 124 3.26 -7.34 -1.10
CA LEU A 124 3.88 -6.06 -1.48
C LEU A 124 3.96 -5.13 -0.26
N TYR A 125 5.17 -4.75 0.13
CA TYR A 125 5.40 -3.92 1.30
C TYR A 125 5.93 -2.56 0.90
N TYR A 126 5.13 -1.52 1.14
CA TYR A 126 5.46 -0.15 0.75
C TYR A 126 6.07 0.65 1.90
N GLN A 127 7.10 1.46 1.60
CA GLN A 127 7.33 2.65 2.40
C GLN A 127 6.23 3.67 2.10
N HIS A 128 5.41 4.01 3.10
CA HIS A 128 4.20 4.83 2.90
C HIS A 128 4.52 6.27 2.54
N ARG A 129 5.52 6.86 3.23
CA ARG A 129 6.12 8.17 2.92
C ARG A 129 7.62 8.10 3.15
N VAL A 130 8.36 8.79 2.32
CA VAL A 130 9.82 8.82 2.43
C VAL A 130 10.22 9.56 3.70
N ASP A 131 11.01 8.90 4.54
CA ASP A 131 11.67 9.50 5.70
C ASP A 131 13.00 10.09 5.25
N THR A 132 13.09 11.42 5.17
CA THR A 132 14.30 12.09 4.70
C THR A 132 15.45 12.07 5.73
N THR A 133 15.19 11.58 6.94
CA THR A 133 16.23 11.45 8.00
C THR A 133 16.95 10.09 7.93
N VAL A 134 16.44 9.16 7.12
CA VAL A 134 17.03 7.83 6.91
C VAL A 134 17.39 7.68 5.43
N PRO A 135 18.64 7.30 5.09
CA PRO A 135 18.99 7.00 3.70
C PRO A 135 18.05 5.94 3.10
N ILE A 136 17.57 6.20 1.89
CA ILE A 136 16.66 5.25 1.24
C ILE A 136 17.30 3.90 0.98
N GLU A 137 18.62 3.87 0.87
CA GLU A 137 19.42 2.66 0.73
C GLU A 137 19.33 1.77 1.98
N ASP A 138 19.32 2.36 3.18
CA ASP A 138 19.17 1.63 4.44
C ASP A 138 17.76 1.06 4.57
N VAL A 139 16.74 1.82 4.12
CA VAL A 139 15.36 1.34 4.05
C VAL A 139 15.25 0.15 3.09
N ALA A 140 15.78 0.29 1.87
CA ALA A 140 15.75 -0.75 0.85
C ALA A 140 16.54 -2.00 1.30
N GLY A 141 17.71 -1.83 1.92
CA GLY A 141 18.50 -2.91 2.50
C GLY A 141 17.76 -3.66 3.60
N THR A 142 17.06 -2.93 4.48
CA THR A 142 16.23 -3.56 5.51
C THR A 142 15.08 -4.37 4.91
N VAL A 143 14.42 -3.87 3.87
CA VAL A 143 13.36 -4.63 3.20
C VAL A 143 13.91 -5.85 2.46
N ALA A 144 15.14 -5.76 1.90
CA ALA A 144 15.82 -6.91 1.30
C ALA A 144 16.00 -8.05 2.33
N GLU A 145 16.46 -7.75 3.55
CA GLU A 145 16.55 -8.74 4.64
C GLU A 145 15.18 -9.38 4.96
N LEU A 146 14.09 -8.62 4.90
CA LEU A 146 12.75 -9.14 5.14
C LEU A 146 12.27 -10.03 3.98
N ILE A 147 12.71 -9.75 2.76
CA ILE A 147 12.46 -10.60 1.58
C ILE A 147 13.23 -11.91 1.71
N ASP A 148 14.51 -11.85 2.08
CA ASP A 148 15.33 -13.04 2.29
C ASP A 148 14.78 -13.92 3.42
N ALA A 149 14.17 -13.30 4.44
CA ALA A 149 13.49 -14.00 5.53
C ALA A 149 12.09 -14.55 5.14
N GLY A 150 11.60 -14.29 3.93
CA GLY A 150 10.30 -14.73 3.44
C GLY A 150 9.09 -14.00 4.04
N LYS A 151 9.29 -12.96 4.85
CA LYS A 151 8.22 -12.15 5.45
C LYS A 151 7.56 -11.21 4.47
N VAL A 152 8.30 -10.77 3.46
CA VAL A 152 7.89 -9.86 2.39
C VAL A 152 8.27 -10.50 1.06
N LEU A 153 7.42 -10.39 0.05
CA LEU A 153 7.73 -10.93 -1.27
C LEU A 153 8.20 -9.86 -2.25
N ASN A 154 7.71 -8.63 -2.13
CA ASN A 154 8.06 -7.53 -3.02
C ASN A 154 8.14 -6.20 -2.27
N PHE A 155 9.09 -5.35 -2.68
CA PHE A 155 9.25 -3.99 -2.15
C PHE A 155 8.52 -2.97 -3.02
N GLY A 156 7.91 -1.98 -2.40
CA GLY A 156 7.28 -0.84 -3.05
C GLY A 156 7.58 0.50 -2.37
N LEU A 157 7.31 1.58 -3.08
CA LEU A 157 7.39 2.94 -2.57
C LEU A 157 6.07 3.67 -2.82
N SER A 158 5.71 4.60 -1.93
CA SER A 158 4.54 5.46 -2.11
C SER A 158 4.95 6.93 -2.09
N GLU A 159 4.48 7.69 -3.09
CA GLU A 159 4.74 9.12 -3.27
C GLU A 159 6.25 9.49 -3.27
N ALA A 160 7.10 8.58 -3.71
CA ALA A 160 8.54 8.82 -3.79
C ALA A 160 8.92 9.60 -5.06
N ALA A 161 9.87 10.51 -4.93
CA ALA A 161 10.45 11.22 -6.06
C ALA A 161 11.31 10.28 -6.94
N ALA A 162 11.43 10.60 -8.24
CA ALA A 162 12.15 9.82 -9.23
C ALA A 162 13.58 9.41 -8.81
N GLY A 163 14.35 10.35 -8.24
CA GLY A 163 15.70 10.07 -7.74
C GLY A 163 15.73 9.08 -6.58
N THR A 164 14.76 9.16 -5.67
CA THR A 164 14.61 8.23 -4.55
C THR A 164 14.27 6.83 -5.06
N VAL A 165 13.37 6.73 -6.04
CA VAL A 165 13.00 5.45 -6.67
C VAL A 165 14.23 4.77 -7.28
N ARG A 166 15.06 5.49 -8.07
CA ARG A 166 16.29 4.93 -8.66
C ARG A 166 17.29 4.43 -7.61
N ARG A 167 17.51 5.20 -6.55
CA ARG A 167 18.42 4.83 -5.46
C ARG A 167 17.95 3.58 -4.73
N ALA A 168 16.67 3.53 -4.36
CA ALA A 168 16.08 2.36 -3.71
C ALA A 168 16.17 1.12 -4.61
N HIS A 169 15.81 1.25 -5.89
CA HIS A 169 15.81 0.17 -6.86
C HIS A 169 17.23 -0.40 -7.11
N GLY A 170 18.26 0.45 -6.96
CA GLY A 170 19.68 0.02 -7.07
C GLY A 170 20.15 -0.86 -5.93
N VAL A 171 19.46 -0.86 -4.79
CA VAL A 171 19.75 -1.72 -3.62
C VAL A 171 18.86 -2.95 -3.61
N GLN A 172 17.55 -2.74 -3.68
CA GLN A 172 16.53 -3.79 -3.73
C GLN A 172 15.55 -3.47 -4.85
N PRO A 173 15.31 -4.41 -5.79
CA PRO A 173 14.34 -4.20 -6.85
C PRO A 173 12.98 -3.75 -6.31
N VAL A 174 12.53 -2.56 -6.75
CA VAL A 174 11.21 -2.02 -6.45
C VAL A 174 10.23 -2.61 -7.45
N ALA A 175 9.20 -3.30 -6.96
CA ALA A 175 8.18 -3.90 -7.81
C ALA A 175 7.13 -2.89 -8.26
N ALA A 176 6.76 -1.96 -7.39
CA ALA A 176 5.74 -0.96 -7.70
C ALA A 176 5.96 0.36 -6.97
N VAL A 177 5.52 1.45 -7.60
CA VAL A 177 5.34 2.76 -6.97
C VAL A 177 3.86 3.10 -6.95
N GLN A 178 3.35 3.45 -5.76
CA GLN A 178 1.97 3.91 -5.58
C GLN A 178 1.96 5.44 -5.52
N SER A 179 1.18 6.08 -6.40
CA SER A 179 1.05 7.53 -6.45
C SER A 179 -0.35 7.97 -6.84
N GLU A 180 -0.76 9.16 -6.41
CA GLU A 180 -1.97 9.80 -6.92
C GLU A 180 -1.84 10.01 -8.41
N TYR A 181 -2.84 9.53 -9.17
CA TYR A 181 -2.88 9.72 -10.61
C TYR A 181 -4.32 9.66 -11.11
N SER A 182 -4.74 10.71 -11.80
CA SER A 182 -6.11 10.84 -12.30
C SER A 182 -6.14 11.72 -13.56
N MET A 183 -7.31 11.92 -14.13
CA MET A 183 -7.47 12.79 -15.30
C MET A 183 -7.06 14.25 -15.04
N TRP A 184 -7.08 14.71 -13.80
CA TRP A 184 -6.68 16.07 -13.44
C TRP A 184 -5.38 16.19 -12.64
N TRP A 185 -4.85 15.08 -12.04
CA TRP A 185 -3.57 15.07 -11.35
C TRP A 185 -2.57 14.21 -12.13
N ARG A 186 -1.77 14.86 -12.97
CA ARG A 186 -0.93 14.21 -13.98
C ARG A 186 0.57 14.51 -13.82
N ASP A 187 0.98 15.13 -12.74
CA ASP A 187 2.37 15.57 -12.51
C ASP A 187 3.39 14.44 -12.66
N ARG A 188 2.98 13.20 -12.29
CA ARG A 188 3.84 12.01 -12.37
C ARG A 188 4.27 11.63 -13.78
N GLU A 189 3.60 12.14 -14.81
CA GLU A 189 3.96 11.89 -16.22
C GLU A 189 5.32 12.48 -16.59
N ASN A 190 5.72 13.57 -15.91
CA ASN A 190 6.91 14.32 -16.26
C ASN A 190 8.15 13.90 -15.43
N ASP A 191 7.98 13.22 -14.31
CA ASP A 191 9.07 12.91 -13.38
C ASP A 191 9.17 11.41 -13.03
N VAL A 192 8.16 10.84 -12.42
CA VAL A 192 8.20 9.48 -11.87
C VAL A 192 7.95 8.44 -12.95
N ILE A 193 6.91 8.58 -13.78
CA ILE A 193 6.53 7.57 -14.78
C ILE A 193 7.68 7.21 -15.73
N PRO A 194 8.48 8.16 -16.29
CA PRO A 194 9.63 7.82 -17.11
C PRO A 194 10.64 6.91 -16.38
N VAL A 195 10.87 7.16 -15.09
CA VAL A 195 11.77 6.32 -14.27
C VAL A 195 11.19 4.92 -14.06
N LEU A 196 9.86 4.81 -13.85
CA LEU A 196 9.22 3.50 -13.71
C LEU A 196 9.37 2.67 -14.99
N VAL A 197 9.19 3.29 -16.15
CA VAL A 197 9.39 2.64 -17.47
C VAL A 197 10.83 2.18 -17.63
N ASP A 198 11.80 3.06 -17.37
CA ASP A 198 13.24 2.74 -17.52
C ASP A 198 13.67 1.59 -16.60
N CYS A 199 13.12 1.51 -15.40
CA CYS A 199 13.49 0.51 -14.39
C CYS A 199 12.60 -0.74 -14.42
N GLY A 200 11.57 -0.78 -15.27
CA GLY A 200 10.62 -1.89 -15.31
C GLY A 200 9.80 -2.02 -14.01
N ILE A 201 9.43 -0.88 -13.38
CA ILE A 201 8.67 -0.81 -12.14
C ILE A 201 7.19 -0.58 -12.46
N GLY A 202 6.28 -1.29 -11.78
CA GLY A 202 4.84 -1.10 -11.93
C GLY A 202 4.36 0.20 -11.29
N MET A 203 3.30 0.80 -11.84
CA MET A 203 2.59 1.91 -11.21
C MET A 203 1.26 1.45 -10.65
N VAL A 204 0.97 1.81 -9.40
CA VAL A 204 -0.32 1.58 -8.75
C VAL A 204 -0.96 2.95 -8.47
N PRO A 205 -1.83 3.44 -9.37
CA PRO A 205 -2.49 4.72 -9.17
C PRO A 205 -3.56 4.62 -8.08
N TYR A 206 -3.60 5.59 -7.17
CA TYR A 206 -4.72 5.75 -6.24
C TYR A 206 -5.53 7.01 -6.55
N SER A 207 -6.75 7.08 -6.03
CA SER A 207 -7.71 8.16 -6.27
C SER A 207 -7.95 8.50 -7.76
N PRO A 208 -8.11 7.52 -8.66
CA PRO A 208 -8.26 7.78 -10.09
C PRO A 208 -9.52 8.60 -10.43
N LEU A 209 -10.51 8.61 -9.53
CA LEU A 209 -11.75 9.40 -9.65
C LEU A 209 -11.70 10.72 -8.87
N GLY A 210 -10.52 11.15 -8.39
CA GLY A 210 -10.36 12.41 -7.65
C GLY A 210 -11.25 12.47 -6.41
N LYS A 211 -11.25 11.39 -5.61
CA LYS A 211 -12.09 11.27 -4.39
C LYS A 211 -13.58 11.48 -4.64
N GLY A 212 -14.06 11.06 -5.81
CA GLY A 212 -15.46 11.16 -6.21
C GLY A 212 -15.78 12.38 -7.08
N PHE A 213 -14.91 13.38 -7.16
CA PHE A 213 -15.17 14.60 -7.95
C PHE A 213 -15.38 14.30 -9.45
N LEU A 214 -14.58 13.38 -10.00
CA LEU A 214 -14.64 13.03 -11.42
C LEU A 214 -15.83 12.11 -11.79
N THR A 215 -16.63 11.69 -10.81
CA THR A 215 -17.82 10.86 -11.06
C THR A 215 -19.03 11.68 -11.56
N GLY A 216 -19.00 13.02 -11.42
CA GLY A 216 -20.11 13.90 -11.70
C GLY A 216 -21.23 13.89 -10.64
N THR A 217 -21.05 13.21 -9.50
CA THR A 217 -22.02 13.19 -8.40
C THR A 217 -21.87 14.39 -7.47
N ILE A 218 -20.68 15.00 -7.42
CA ILE A 218 -20.41 16.22 -6.64
C ILE A 218 -20.80 17.42 -7.48
N ASN A 219 -21.65 18.29 -6.94
CA ASN A 219 -22.07 19.53 -7.56
C ASN A 219 -21.93 20.72 -6.59
N THR A 220 -22.30 21.94 -7.05
CA THR A 220 -22.13 23.18 -6.26
C THR A 220 -23.02 23.26 -5.01
N THR A 221 -23.87 22.28 -4.77
CA THR A 221 -24.79 22.22 -3.63
C THR A 221 -24.47 21.09 -2.64
N THR A 222 -23.39 20.33 -2.89
CA THR A 222 -22.89 19.27 -1.99
C THR A 222 -21.67 19.70 -1.19
#